data_bd1a3319996349821d35f45bf449a86c
#
_entry.id   bd1a3319996349821d35f45bf449a86c
#
_cell.length_a   1.000
_cell.length_b   1.000
_cell.length_c   1.000
_cell.angle_alpha   90.00
_cell.angle_beta   90.00
_cell.angle_gamma   90.00
#
_symmetry.space_group_name_H-M   'P 1'
#
loop_
_entity.id
_entity.type
_entity.pdbx_description
1 polymer ?
#
loop_
_entity_poly.entity_id
_entity_poly.type
_entity_poly.pdbx_seq_one_letter_code
_entity_poly.pdbx_strand_id
1 'polypeptide(L)'
;MASLSLKHINKTYPNGFEAVKDFNLEIEDKEFIIFVGPSGCGKSTTLRMIAGLEDITSGELKIGDKVVNDVEPKDRDIAMVFQNYALYPHMTVYDNMAFGLKLRKVPKDQIDKMVREASKILDLEPLLDRKPKALSGGQRQRVAIGRAIVRDPKVFLMDEPLSNLDAKLRGQMRIEISKLHQRLGTTIIYVTHDQTEAMTLGTRIVVMNAGIVQQVDTPQTLYDYPCNQFVAGFIGSPQMNFVDAKCKVVGNKVYLVAGPSEIELPPAKAKKLIDGGYEGKTVVLGIRPEDVHDEQMFIETSPNTVIEAKIRVYEMLGAEVFLYFDYEGSSMTARVDPRTTARTGDIVKFALDAEKIHIFDKETQVTITN
;
A
#
# COMPACT_ATOMS: atom_id res chain seq x y z
N MET A 1 -15.16 -17.03 11.80
CA MET A 1 -14.32 -16.16 10.98
C MET A 1 -13.28 -17.05 10.35
N ALA A 2 -12.54 -16.65 9.37
CA ALA A 2 -11.76 -17.60 8.61
C ALA A 2 -10.38 -17.02 8.23
N SER A 3 -9.36 -17.87 8.35
CA SER A 3 -8.07 -17.71 7.69
C SER A 3 -8.20 -17.97 6.20
N LEU A 4 -7.25 -17.50 5.39
CA LEU A 4 -7.12 -17.86 3.99
C LEU A 4 -5.71 -18.38 3.70
N SER A 5 -5.63 -19.36 2.81
CA SER A 5 -4.36 -19.88 2.30
C SER A 5 -4.40 -19.87 0.78
N LEU A 6 -3.46 -19.14 0.19
CA LEU A 6 -3.23 -19.07 -1.25
C LEU A 6 -1.87 -19.71 -1.53
N LYS A 7 -1.85 -20.85 -2.25
CA LYS A 7 -0.63 -21.59 -2.54
C LYS A 7 -0.44 -21.75 -4.04
N HIS A 8 0.67 -21.22 -4.54
CA HIS A 8 1.06 -21.31 -5.95
C HIS A 8 -0.05 -20.86 -6.91
N ILE A 9 -0.81 -19.82 -6.52
CA ILE A 9 -1.92 -19.30 -7.32
C ILE A 9 -1.38 -18.64 -8.58
N ASN A 10 -1.86 -19.11 -9.72
CA ASN A 10 -1.55 -18.55 -11.03
C ASN A 10 -2.84 -18.21 -11.78
N LYS A 11 -2.77 -17.12 -12.56
CA LYS A 11 -3.81 -16.74 -13.50
C LYS A 11 -3.21 -16.42 -14.85
N THR A 12 -3.55 -17.23 -15.84
CA THR A 12 -3.23 -17.01 -17.26
C THR A 12 -4.54 -16.90 -18.02
N TYR A 13 -4.70 -15.81 -18.77
CA TYR A 13 -5.86 -15.60 -19.65
C TYR A 13 -5.71 -16.36 -20.97
N PRO A 14 -6.81 -16.59 -21.73
CA PRO A 14 -6.76 -17.34 -22.99
C PRO A 14 -5.82 -16.74 -24.07
N ASN A 15 -5.53 -15.43 -23.96
CA ASN A 15 -4.58 -14.74 -24.84
C ASN A 15 -3.10 -14.93 -24.44
N GLY A 16 -2.81 -15.77 -23.44
CA GLY A 16 -1.47 -16.03 -22.94
C GLY A 16 -0.96 -15.00 -21.91
N PHE A 17 -1.76 -13.98 -21.57
CA PHE A 17 -1.34 -12.99 -20.57
C PHE A 17 -1.39 -13.58 -19.16
N GLU A 18 -0.24 -13.62 -18.48
CA GLU A 18 -0.10 -14.07 -17.09
C GLU A 18 -0.32 -12.88 -16.12
N ALA A 19 -1.52 -12.78 -15.59
CA ALA A 19 -1.93 -11.70 -14.69
C ALA A 19 -1.47 -11.89 -13.24
N VAL A 20 -1.32 -13.14 -12.79
CA VAL A 20 -0.84 -13.50 -11.46
C VAL A 20 0.09 -14.71 -11.60
N LYS A 21 1.25 -14.64 -10.93
CA LYS A 21 2.34 -15.60 -11.07
C LYS A 21 2.79 -16.07 -9.69
N ASP A 22 2.63 -17.34 -9.43
CA ASP A 22 3.08 -18.01 -8.20
C ASP A 22 2.76 -17.24 -6.91
N PHE A 23 1.51 -16.76 -6.80
CA PHE A 23 1.08 -15.98 -5.65
C PHE A 23 0.91 -16.88 -4.43
N ASN A 24 1.69 -16.62 -3.39
CA ASN A 24 1.69 -17.34 -2.13
C ASN A 24 1.39 -16.37 -0.97
N LEU A 25 0.36 -16.69 -0.16
CA LEU A 25 0.00 -15.87 1.00
C LEU A 25 -0.82 -16.70 2.01
N GLU A 26 -0.39 -16.68 3.26
CA GLU A 26 -1.19 -17.13 4.39
C GLU A 26 -1.76 -15.90 5.10
N ILE A 27 -3.06 -15.88 5.31
CA ILE A 27 -3.81 -14.82 5.99
C ILE A 27 -4.44 -15.42 7.24
N GLU A 28 -4.13 -14.84 8.38
CA GLU A 28 -4.71 -15.27 9.64
C GLU A 28 -6.13 -14.72 9.84
N ASP A 29 -6.87 -15.34 10.75
CA ASP A 29 -8.20 -14.84 11.13
C ASP A 29 -8.10 -13.42 11.70
N LYS A 30 -9.00 -12.53 11.27
CA LYS A 30 -9.10 -11.13 11.68
C LYS A 30 -7.98 -10.21 11.16
N GLU A 31 -7.13 -10.65 10.26
CA GLU A 31 -6.18 -9.76 9.61
C GLU A 31 -6.87 -8.78 8.65
N PHE A 32 -6.28 -7.59 8.53
CA PHE A 32 -6.60 -6.61 7.50
C PHE A 32 -5.46 -6.58 6.48
N ILE A 33 -5.62 -7.35 5.41
CA ILE A 33 -4.62 -7.47 4.35
C ILE A 33 -4.91 -6.47 3.25
N ILE A 34 -3.87 -5.74 2.80
CA ILE A 34 -4.00 -4.80 1.69
C ILE A 34 -3.14 -5.26 0.50
N PHE A 35 -3.74 -5.35 -0.68
CA PHE A 35 -3.01 -5.53 -1.93
C PHE A 35 -2.77 -4.16 -2.55
N VAL A 36 -1.49 -3.82 -2.78
CA VAL A 36 -1.07 -2.54 -3.34
C VAL A 36 -0.06 -2.75 -4.46
N GLY A 37 -0.02 -1.84 -5.41
CA GLY A 37 0.90 -1.91 -6.55
C GLY A 37 0.39 -1.08 -7.75
N PRO A 38 1.17 -0.96 -8.82
CA PRO A 38 0.79 -0.24 -10.03
C PRO A 38 -0.49 -0.79 -10.69
N SER A 39 -1.10 0.02 -11.56
CA SER A 39 -2.25 -0.45 -12.34
C SER A 39 -1.87 -1.66 -13.19
N GLY A 40 -2.75 -2.67 -13.23
CA GLY A 40 -2.53 -3.90 -14.00
C GLY A 40 -1.58 -4.92 -13.38
N CYS A 41 -1.09 -4.74 -12.14
CA CYS A 41 -0.19 -5.70 -11.49
C CYS A 41 -0.88 -6.95 -10.90
N GLY A 42 -2.17 -7.17 -11.11
CA GLY A 42 -2.87 -8.40 -10.71
C GLY A 42 -3.72 -8.31 -9.43
N LYS A 43 -3.77 -7.18 -8.71
CA LYS A 43 -4.52 -7.01 -7.43
C LYS A 43 -5.99 -7.40 -7.52
N SER A 44 -6.75 -6.71 -8.38
CA SER A 44 -8.18 -6.98 -8.54
C SER A 44 -8.45 -8.37 -9.14
N THR A 45 -7.53 -8.89 -9.98
CA THR A 45 -7.61 -10.26 -10.49
C THR A 45 -7.50 -11.25 -9.34
N THR A 46 -6.51 -11.08 -8.44
CA THR A 46 -6.34 -11.93 -7.25
C THR A 46 -7.56 -11.84 -6.34
N LEU A 47 -8.06 -10.63 -6.08
CA LEU A 47 -9.27 -10.43 -5.28
C LEU A 47 -10.48 -11.15 -5.89
N ARG A 48 -10.66 -11.07 -7.22
CA ARG A 48 -11.75 -11.75 -7.93
C ARG A 48 -11.61 -13.27 -7.94
N MET A 49 -10.39 -13.81 -7.99
CA MET A 49 -10.16 -15.23 -7.81
C MET A 49 -10.58 -15.70 -6.40
N ILE A 50 -10.26 -14.93 -5.36
CA ILE A 50 -10.72 -15.22 -4.00
C ILE A 50 -12.24 -15.17 -3.93
N ALA A 51 -12.86 -14.22 -4.63
CA ALA A 51 -14.31 -14.09 -4.70
C ALA A 51 -15.00 -15.20 -5.51
N GLY A 52 -14.26 -15.96 -6.33
CA GLY A 52 -14.82 -16.90 -7.30
C GLY A 52 -15.47 -16.24 -8.51
N LEU A 53 -15.15 -14.99 -8.75
CA LEU A 53 -15.59 -14.21 -9.92
C LEU A 53 -14.60 -14.32 -11.10
N GLU A 54 -13.47 -14.94 -10.86
CA GLU A 54 -12.42 -15.24 -11.83
C GLU A 54 -11.85 -16.63 -11.52
N ASP A 55 -11.65 -17.45 -12.54
CA ASP A 55 -11.11 -18.80 -12.38
C ASP A 55 -9.61 -18.76 -12.07
N ILE A 56 -9.19 -19.65 -11.19
CA ILE A 56 -7.78 -19.92 -10.90
C ILE A 56 -7.24 -20.87 -11.97
N THR A 57 -6.12 -20.53 -12.63
CA THR A 57 -5.53 -21.42 -13.63
C THR A 57 -4.80 -22.59 -12.99
N SER A 58 -4.06 -22.34 -11.91
CA SER A 58 -3.41 -23.39 -11.10
C SER A 58 -3.14 -22.90 -9.69
N GLY A 59 -2.85 -23.82 -8.77
CA GLY A 59 -2.65 -23.54 -7.35
C GLY A 59 -3.87 -23.93 -6.52
N GLU A 60 -3.80 -23.69 -5.22
CA GLU A 60 -4.84 -24.04 -4.26
C GLU A 60 -5.24 -22.81 -3.42
N LEU A 61 -6.55 -22.55 -3.38
CA LEU A 61 -7.15 -21.53 -2.51
C LEU A 61 -8.01 -22.20 -1.44
N LYS A 62 -7.73 -21.89 -0.18
CA LYS A 62 -8.57 -22.29 0.97
C LYS A 62 -9.17 -21.07 1.67
N ILE A 63 -10.39 -21.22 2.17
CA ILE A 63 -11.05 -20.32 3.12
C ILE A 63 -11.39 -21.19 4.36
N GLY A 64 -10.72 -20.91 5.47
CA GLY A 64 -10.66 -21.86 6.58
C GLY A 64 -10.05 -23.19 6.12
N ASP A 65 -10.67 -24.30 6.48
CA ASP A 65 -10.21 -25.64 6.11
C ASP A 65 -10.70 -26.12 4.72
N LYS A 66 -11.52 -25.30 4.03
CA LYS A 66 -12.18 -25.71 2.79
C LYS A 66 -11.43 -25.19 1.56
N VAL A 67 -11.05 -26.09 0.65
CA VAL A 67 -10.61 -25.73 -0.71
C VAL A 67 -11.80 -25.16 -1.48
N VAL A 68 -11.63 -23.98 -2.10
CA VAL A 68 -12.74 -23.25 -2.73
C VAL A 68 -12.52 -22.95 -4.22
N ASN A 69 -11.52 -23.56 -4.86
CA ASN A 69 -11.23 -23.34 -6.27
C ASN A 69 -12.49 -23.46 -7.15
N ASP A 70 -13.25 -24.56 -6.97
CA ASP A 70 -14.44 -24.86 -7.77
C ASP A 70 -15.76 -24.53 -7.05
N VAL A 71 -15.69 -23.74 -5.95
CA VAL A 71 -16.89 -23.36 -5.18
C VAL A 71 -17.46 -22.05 -5.76
N GLU A 72 -18.76 -22.06 -6.06
CA GLU A 72 -19.49 -20.90 -6.54
C GLU A 72 -19.37 -19.71 -5.57
N PRO A 73 -19.34 -18.45 -6.05
CA PRO A 73 -19.18 -17.25 -5.22
C PRO A 73 -20.20 -17.16 -4.07
N LYS A 74 -21.44 -17.58 -4.31
CA LYS A 74 -22.54 -17.55 -3.31
C LYS A 74 -22.29 -18.47 -2.11
N ASP A 75 -21.48 -19.55 -2.30
CA ASP A 75 -21.23 -20.60 -1.34
C ASP A 75 -19.85 -20.50 -0.66
N ARG A 76 -19.07 -19.42 -0.98
CA ARG A 76 -17.74 -19.15 -0.36
C ARG A 76 -17.81 -18.44 0.98
N ASP A 77 -19.00 -18.02 1.42
CA ASP A 77 -19.23 -17.29 2.67
C ASP A 77 -18.43 -15.98 2.77
N ILE A 78 -18.35 -15.26 1.66
CA ILE A 78 -17.67 -13.98 1.50
C ILE A 78 -18.65 -12.87 1.15
N ALA A 79 -18.26 -11.61 1.38
CA ALA A 79 -18.94 -10.45 0.86
C ALA A 79 -17.96 -9.53 0.14
N MET A 80 -18.38 -8.96 -0.99
CA MET A 80 -17.54 -8.07 -1.80
C MET A 80 -18.17 -6.70 -1.95
N VAL A 81 -17.34 -5.66 -1.74
CA VAL A 81 -17.64 -4.26 -2.03
C VAL A 81 -16.88 -3.87 -3.30
N PHE A 82 -17.59 -3.44 -4.33
CA PHE A 82 -17.02 -3.05 -5.61
C PHE A 82 -16.69 -1.57 -5.66
N GLN A 83 -15.76 -1.19 -6.51
CA GLN A 83 -15.33 0.18 -6.76
C GLN A 83 -16.49 1.14 -7.09
N ASN A 84 -17.49 0.69 -7.85
CA ASN A 84 -18.67 1.46 -8.23
C ASN A 84 -19.84 1.29 -7.25
N TYR A 85 -19.60 0.69 -6.07
CA TYR A 85 -20.59 0.35 -5.04
C TYR A 85 -21.66 -0.65 -5.48
N ALA A 86 -21.95 -0.80 -6.75
CA ALA A 86 -22.95 -1.70 -7.36
C ALA A 86 -24.31 -1.70 -6.61
N LEU A 87 -24.79 -0.52 -6.21
CA LEU A 87 -26.10 -0.37 -5.58
C LEU A 87 -27.22 -0.49 -6.61
N TYR A 88 -28.33 -1.10 -6.20
CA TYR A 88 -29.56 -1.16 -7.00
C TYR A 88 -30.26 0.21 -6.96
N PRO A 89 -30.31 0.97 -8.08
CA PRO A 89 -30.74 2.38 -8.06
C PRO A 89 -32.23 2.58 -7.80
N HIS A 90 -33.04 1.57 -8.07
CA HIS A 90 -34.49 1.57 -7.86
C HIS A 90 -34.91 1.19 -6.44
N MET A 91 -34.04 0.55 -5.68
CA MET A 91 -34.26 0.12 -4.30
C MET A 91 -33.88 1.21 -3.29
N THR A 92 -34.56 1.21 -2.14
CA THR A 92 -34.16 2.03 -0.99
C THR A 92 -32.83 1.56 -0.38
N VAL A 93 -32.26 2.32 0.56
CA VAL A 93 -31.10 1.89 1.37
C VAL A 93 -31.44 0.59 2.10
N TYR A 94 -32.60 0.53 2.77
CA TYR A 94 -33.07 -0.67 3.44
C TYR A 94 -33.12 -1.87 2.48
N ASP A 95 -33.74 -1.72 1.32
CA ASP A 95 -33.91 -2.80 0.35
C ASP A 95 -32.57 -3.24 -0.24
N ASN A 96 -31.64 -2.32 -0.48
CA ASN A 96 -30.28 -2.65 -0.91
C ASN A 96 -29.57 -3.54 0.14
N MET A 97 -29.67 -3.19 1.41
CA MET A 97 -29.06 -3.97 2.50
C MET A 97 -29.76 -5.32 2.67
N ALA A 98 -31.09 -5.35 2.62
CA ALA A 98 -31.91 -6.54 2.83
C ALA A 98 -31.85 -7.55 1.66
N PHE A 99 -31.44 -7.12 0.47
CA PHE A 99 -31.59 -7.90 -0.76
C PHE A 99 -31.00 -9.32 -0.68
N GLY A 100 -29.75 -9.44 -0.23
CA GLY A 100 -29.08 -10.73 -0.09
C GLY A 100 -29.73 -11.68 0.91
N LEU A 101 -30.30 -11.12 2.00
CA LEU A 101 -31.03 -11.88 3.01
C LEU A 101 -32.40 -12.36 2.47
N LYS A 102 -33.10 -11.51 1.69
CA LYS A 102 -34.35 -11.89 1.01
C LYS A 102 -34.14 -13.05 0.04
N LEU A 103 -33.05 -13.04 -0.74
CA LEU A 103 -32.69 -14.14 -1.65
C LEU A 103 -32.42 -15.46 -0.90
N ARG A 104 -31.83 -15.39 0.29
CA ARG A 104 -31.59 -16.54 1.17
C ARG A 104 -32.84 -16.97 1.95
N LYS A 105 -34.00 -16.32 1.70
CA LYS A 105 -35.28 -16.60 2.37
C LYS A 105 -35.23 -16.46 3.90
N VAL A 106 -34.41 -15.55 4.42
CA VAL A 106 -34.35 -15.22 5.85
C VAL A 106 -35.71 -14.65 6.28
N PRO A 107 -36.24 -14.98 7.47
CA PRO A 107 -37.48 -14.40 7.99
C PRO A 107 -37.45 -12.86 8.08
N LYS A 108 -38.60 -12.21 7.79
CA LYS A 108 -38.67 -10.73 7.69
C LYS A 108 -38.26 -10.02 8.96
N ASP A 109 -38.64 -10.53 10.13
CA ASP A 109 -38.27 -10.01 11.45
C ASP A 109 -36.79 -10.04 11.69
N GLN A 110 -36.11 -11.12 11.29
CA GLN A 110 -34.65 -11.24 11.34
C GLN A 110 -33.98 -10.27 10.37
N ILE A 111 -34.50 -10.14 9.14
CA ILE A 111 -33.98 -9.16 8.16
C ILE A 111 -34.05 -7.76 8.75
N ASP A 112 -35.18 -7.34 9.31
CA ASP A 112 -35.35 -6.00 9.89
C ASP A 112 -34.35 -5.77 11.02
N LYS A 113 -34.19 -6.74 11.90
CA LYS A 113 -33.20 -6.68 12.99
C LYS A 113 -31.78 -6.50 12.45
N MET A 114 -31.32 -7.36 11.54
CA MET A 114 -29.95 -7.33 10.98
C MET A 114 -29.68 -6.03 10.21
N VAL A 115 -30.65 -5.56 9.42
CA VAL A 115 -30.51 -4.28 8.68
C VAL A 115 -30.42 -3.09 9.62
N ARG A 116 -31.24 -3.04 10.68
CA ARG A 116 -31.18 -1.95 11.66
C ARG A 116 -29.90 -1.97 12.46
N GLU A 117 -29.44 -3.14 12.91
CA GLU A 117 -28.14 -3.27 13.59
C GLU A 117 -26.98 -2.78 12.70
N ALA A 118 -26.93 -3.21 11.45
CA ALA A 118 -25.92 -2.74 10.50
C ALA A 118 -26.05 -1.24 10.18
N SER A 119 -27.27 -0.72 10.09
CA SER A 119 -27.50 0.70 9.82
C SER A 119 -27.06 1.60 10.99
N LYS A 120 -27.19 1.14 12.23
CA LYS A 120 -26.65 1.83 13.42
C LYS A 120 -25.13 1.89 13.41
N ILE A 121 -24.48 0.78 13.03
CA ILE A 121 -23.02 0.70 12.94
C ILE A 121 -22.48 1.74 11.95
N LEU A 122 -23.23 2.01 10.87
CA LEU A 122 -22.82 2.82 9.73
C LEU A 122 -23.46 4.21 9.66
N ASP A 123 -24.21 4.63 10.70
CA ASP A 123 -24.97 5.89 10.74
C ASP A 123 -25.90 6.06 9.53
N LEU A 124 -26.62 5.00 9.17
CA LEU A 124 -27.54 4.97 8.02
C LEU A 124 -29.02 4.97 8.43
N GLU A 125 -29.35 4.86 9.72
CA GLU A 125 -30.76 4.76 10.17
C GLU A 125 -31.68 5.85 9.59
N PRO A 126 -31.28 7.16 9.59
CA PRO A 126 -32.13 8.22 9.03
C PRO A 126 -32.25 8.19 7.49
N LEU A 127 -31.48 7.31 6.84
CA LEU A 127 -31.40 7.24 5.39
C LEU A 127 -32.06 5.98 4.80
N LEU A 128 -32.60 5.08 5.64
CA LEU A 128 -33.10 3.77 5.23
C LEU A 128 -34.13 3.81 4.12
N ASP A 129 -35.01 4.84 4.11
CA ASP A 129 -36.08 5.01 3.11
C ASP A 129 -35.60 5.74 1.84
N ARG A 130 -34.39 6.28 1.82
CA ARG A 130 -33.84 6.99 0.67
C ARG A 130 -33.36 6.04 -0.42
N LYS A 131 -33.35 6.53 -1.67
CA LYS A 131 -32.75 5.83 -2.82
C LYS A 131 -31.32 6.32 -3.08
N PRO A 132 -30.44 5.53 -3.72
CA PRO A 132 -29.04 5.86 -3.98
C PRO A 132 -28.80 7.22 -4.62
N LYS A 133 -29.70 7.69 -5.50
CA LYS A 133 -29.62 9.01 -6.14
C LYS A 133 -29.67 10.20 -5.16
N ALA A 134 -30.28 10.01 -3.99
CA ALA A 134 -30.42 11.02 -2.95
C ALA A 134 -29.31 10.96 -1.88
N LEU A 135 -28.23 10.22 -2.14
CA LEU A 135 -27.14 10.01 -1.22
C LEU A 135 -25.83 10.65 -1.74
N SER A 136 -24.99 11.12 -0.80
CA SER A 136 -23.61 11.49 -1.11
C SER A 136 -22.75 10.26 -1.46
N GLY A 137 -21.53 10.48 -2.01
CA GLY A 137 -20.59 9.41 -2.32
C GLY A 137 -20.30 8.50 -1.12
N GLY A 138 -19.95 9.09 0.03
CA GLY A 138 -19.67 8.34 1.26
C GLY A 138 -20.90 7.63 1.83
N GLN A 139 -22.11 8.21 1.69
CA GLN A 139 -23.32 7.52 2.07
C GLN A 139 -23.59 6.31 1.19
N ARG A 140 -23.40 6.40 -0.13
CA ARG A 140 -23.51 5.25 -1.04
C ARG A 140 -22.51 4.16 -0.69
N GLN A 141 -21.28 4.52 -0.36
CA GLN A 141 -20.28 3.57 0.07
C GLN A 141 -20.67 2.87 1.37
N ARG A 142 -21.11 3.61 2.39
CA ARG A 142 -21.61 3.01 3.64
C ARG A 142 -22.77 2.04 3.39
N VAL A 143 -23.67 2.34 2.45
CA VAL A 143 -24.74 1.41 2.05
C VAL A 143 -24.18 0.14 1.42
N ALA A 144 -23.15 0.24 0.56
CA ALA A 144 -22.50 -0.92 -0.04
C ALA A 144 -21.83 -1.81 1.02
N ILE A 145 -21.14 -1.19 1.98
CA ILE A 145 -20.56 -1.88 3.14
C ILE A 145 -21.67 -2.52 3.99
N GLY A 146 -22.77 -1.80 4.27
CA GLY A 146 -23.92 -2.30 5.00
C GLY A 146 -24.56 -3.53 4.37
N ARG A 147 -24.73 -3.51 3.03
CA ARG A 147 -25.18 -4.67 2.26
C ARG A 147 -24.27 -5.90 2.43
N ALA A 148 -22.98 -5.66 2.62
CA ALA A 148 -22.02 -6.72 2.89
C ALA A 148 -22.09 -7.22 4.34
N ILE A 149 -22.14 -6.33 5.32
CA ILE A 149 -22.16 -6.63 6.77
C ILE A 149 -23.38 -7.47 7.16
N VAL A 150 -24.58 -7.13 6.66
CA VAL A 150 -25.82 -7.85 7.04
C VAL A 150 -25.78 -9.35 6.76
N ARG A 151 -24.82 -9.81 5.95
CA ARG A 151 -24.66 -11.23 5.63
C ARG A 151 -23.79 -11.98 6.64
N ASP A 152 -23.14 -11.26 7.56
CA ASP A 152 -22.17 -11.79 8.52
C ASP A 152 -21.11 -12.70 7.85
N PRO A 153 -20.39 -12.20 6.82
CA PRO A 153 -19.47 -13.02 6.05
C PRO A 153 -18.22 -13.34 6.85
N LYS A 154 -17.60 -14.50 6.55
CA LYS A 154 -16.31 -14.86 7.14
C LYS A 154 -15.16 -13.97 6.67
N VAL A 155 -15.24 -13.48 5.42
CA VAL A 155 -14.21 -12.65 4.79
C VAL A 155 -14.87 -11.51 4.02
N PHE A 156 -14.35 -10.29 4.22
CA PHE A 156 -14.69 -9.11 3.44
C PHE A 156 -13.67 -8.87 2.34
N LEU A 157 -14.14 -8.67 1.13
CA LEU A 157 -13.34 -8.29 -0.02
C LEU A 157 -13.72 -6.88 -0.46
N MET A 158 -12.73 -5.99 -0.63
CA MET A 158 -12.98 -4.59 -1.02
C MET A 158 -12.08 -4.23 -2.22
N ASP A 159 -12.69 -3.98 -3.38
CA ASP A 159 -12.00 -3.61 -4.62
C ASP A 159 -12.05 -2.08 -4.79
N GLU A 160 -10.99 -1.38 -4.43
CA GLU A 160 -10.82 0.08 -4.50
C GLU A 160 -12.03 0.89 -3.98
N PRO A 161 -12.55 0.62 -2.78
CA PRO A 161 -13.83 1.16 -2.35
C PRO A 161 -13.83 2.68 -2.14
N LEU A 162 -12.67 3.34 -1.98
CA LEU A 162 -12.54 4.78 -1.73
C LEU A 162 -12.15 5.60 -2.95
N SER A 163 -11.82 4.96 -4.09
CA SER A 163 -11.27 5.63 -5.28
C SER A 163 -12.17 6.73 -5.86
N ASN A 164 -13.48 6.59 -5.73
CA ASN A 164 -14.47 7.53 -6.25
C ASN A 164 -14.87 8.67 -5.28
N LEU A 165 -14.13 8.85 -4.18
CA LEU A 165 -14.38 9.87 -3.17
C LEU A 165 -13.38 11.03 -3.27
N ASP A 166 -13.81 12.23 -2.91
CA ASP A 166 -12.91 13.36 -2.71
C ASP A 166 -11.96 13.12 -1.50
N ALA A 167 -10.85 13.87 -1.45
CA ALA A 167 -9.79 13.67 -0.46
C ALA A 167 -10.29 13.78 1.00
N LYS A 168 -11.16 14.74 1.30
CA LYS A 168 -11.72 14.95 2.65
C LYS A 168 -12.56 13.75 3.07
N LEU A 169 -13.46 13.33 2.20
CA LEU A 169 -14.36 12.21 2.45
C LEU A 169 -13.60 10.89 2.53
N ARG A 170 -12.56 10.71 1.69
CA ARG A 170 -11.66 9.54 1.73
C ARG A 170 -10.98 9.42 3.09
N GLY A 171 -10.45 10.52 3.63
CA GLY A 171 -9.86 10.54 4.98
C GLY A 171 -10.84 10.11 6.08
N GLN A 172 -12.08 10.63 6.04
CA GLN A 172 -13.13 10.23 6.99
C GLN A 172 -13.48 8.74 6.86
N MET A 173 -13.64 8.25 5.64
CA MET A 173 -14.02 6.86 5.39
C MET A 173 -12.92 5.86 5.77
N ARG A 174 -11.63 6.22 5.67
CA ARG A 174 -10.53 5.39 6.21
C ARG A 174 -10.70 5.16 7.72
N ILE A 175 -10.97 6.22 8.47
CA ILE A 175 -11.20 6.12 9.93
C ILE A 175 -12.41 5.22 10.21
N GLU A 176 -13.50 5.35 9.45
CA GLU A 176 -14.70 4.52 9.62
C GLU A 176 -14.45 3.03 9.29
N ILE A 177 -13.69 2.74 8.24
CA ILE A 177 -13.32 1.35 7.89
C ILE A 177 -12.42 0.75 8.97
N SER A 178 -11.46 1.50 9.51
CA SER A 178 -10.60 1.04 10.62
C SER A 178 -11.43 0.70 11.86
N LYS A 179 -12.34 1.59 12.28
CA LYS A 179 -13.27 1.34 13.41
C LYS A 179 -14.16 0.13 13.14
N LEU A 180 -14.62 -0.01 11.90
CA LEU A 180 -15.47 -1.12 11.48
C LEU A 180 -14.73 -2.45 11.63
N HIS A 181 -13.49 -2.54 11.16
CA HIS A 181 -12.65 -3.73 11.31
C HIS A 181 -12.48 -4.12 12.78
N GLN A 182 -12.13 -3.13 13.64
CA GLN A 182 -12.00 -3.37 15.08
C GLN A 182 -13.29 -3.87 15.74
N ARG A 183 -14.45 -3.37 15.28
CA ARG A 183 -15.76 -3.76 15.84
C ARG A 183 -16.21 -5.13 15.36
N LEU A 184 -16.03 -5.43 14.08
CA LEU A 184 -16.47 -6.70 13.47
C LEU A 184 -15.50 -7.85 13.76
N GLY A 185 -14.21 -7.56 13.87
CA GLY A 185 -13.16 -8.58 14.03
C GLY A 185 -13.19 -9.63 12.91
N THR A 186 -13.49 -9.22 11.68
CA THR A 186 -13.52 -10.10 10.50
C THR A 186 -12.27 -9.93 9.65
N THR A 187 -11.88 -10.97 8.93
CA THR A 187 -10.77 -10.90 7.96
C THR A 187 -11.17 -10.01 6.79
N ILE A 188 -10.33 -9.04 6.46
CA ILE A 188 -10.55 -8.11 5.34
C ILE A 188 -9.40 -8.23 4.33
N ILE A 189 -9.74 -8.32 3.05
CA ILE A 189 -8.79 -8.17 1.94
C ILE A 189 -9.23 -6.93 1.14
N TYR A 190 -8.33 -5.97 1.05
CA TYR A 190 -8.58 -4.65 0.50
C TYR A 190 -7.61 -4.36 -0.64
N VAL A 191 -8.11 -3.96 -1.78
CA VAL A 191 -7.31 -3.54 -2.92
C VAL A 191 -7.31 -2.02 -2.99
N THR A 192 -6.15 -1.41 -3.15
CA THR A 192 -6.00 0.02 -3.40
C THR A 192 -4.76 0.31 -4.24
N HIS A 193 -4.74 1.48 -4.87
CA HIS A 193 -3.54 2.10 -5.43
C HIS A 193 -3.04 3.28 -4.57
N ASP A 194 -3.77 3.64 -3.51
CA ASP A 194 -3.43 4.73 -2.59
C ASP A 194 -2.56 4.19 -1.44
N GLN A 195 -1.31 4.68 -1.38
CA GLN A 195 -0.34 4.26 -0.36
C GLN A 195 -0.78 4.69 1.05
N THR A 196 -1.44 5.85 1.18
CA THR A 196 -1.91 6.33 2.47
C THR A 196 -2.98 5.40 3.04
N GLU A 197 -3.87 4.87 2.18
CA GLU A 197 -4.83 3.85 2.59
C GLU A 197 -4.11 2.59 3.06
N ALA A 198 -3.13 2.12 2.28
CA ALA A 198 -2.36 0.92 2.60
C ALA A 198 -1.63 1.05 3.95
N MET A 199 -0.91 2.15 4.15
CA MET A 199 -0.12 2.39 5.36
C MET A 199 -0.96 2.61 6.62
N THR A 200 -2.22 3.07 6.47
CA THR A 200 -3.06 3.43 7.63
C THR A 200 -4.08 2.35 8.02
N LEU A 201 -4.50 1.48 7.11
CA LEU A 201 -5.54 0.49 7.33
C LEU A 201 -5.01 -0.92 7.55
N GLY A 202 -3.94 -1.29 6.83
CA GLY A 202 -3.44 -2.65 6.79
C GLY A 202 -2.74 -3.10 8.07
N THR A 203 -3.01 -4.31 8.52
CA THR A 203 -2.14 -5.01 9.47
C THR A 203 -0.91 -5.54 8.76
N ARG A 204 -1.09 -6.04 7.53
CA ARG A 204 -0.02 -6.37 6.57
C ARG A 204 -0.39 -5.86 5.17
N ILE A 205 0.63 -5.56 4.39
CA ILE A 205 0.50 -5.10 3.01
C ILE A 205 1.23 -6.08 2.10
N VAL A 206 0.59 -6.43 1.00
CA VAL A 206 1.15 -7.22 -0.09
C VAL A 206 1.49 -6.27 -1.23
N VAL A 207 2.76 -6.01 -1.45
CA VAL A 207 3.23 -5.19 -2.57
C VAL A 207 3.37 -6.06 -3.81
N MET A 208 2.65 -5.72 -4.88
CA MET A 208 2.62 -6.49 -6.12
C MET A 208 3.19 -5.69 -7.29
N ASN A 209 3.93 -6.37 -8.16
CA ASN A 209 4.39 -5.81 -9.43
C ASN A 209 4.36 -6.88 -10.53
N ALA A 210 3.80 -6.56 -11.69
CA ALA A 210 3.75 -7.43 -12.87
C ALA A 210 3.29 -8.88 -12.59
N GLY A 211 2.28 -9.04 -11.72
CA GLY A 211 1.71 -10.34 -11.33
C GLY A 211 2.45 -11.07 -10.21
N ILE A 212 3.55 -10.51 -9.71
CA ILE A 212 4.43 -11.13 -8.71
C ILE A 212 4.32 -10.37 -7.38
N VAL A 213 4.28 -11.10 -6.27
CA VAL A 213 4.43 -10.52 -4.92
C VAL A 213 5.89 -10.12 -4.72
N GLN A 214 6.12 -8.84 -4.43
CA GLN A 214 7.45 -8.32 -4.18
C GLN A 214 7.84 -8.45 -2.71
N GLN A 215 6.94 -8.05 -1.81
CA GLN A 215 7.13 -8.16 -0.36
C GLN A 215 5.77 -8.21 0.34
N VAL A 216 5.72 -8.94 1.45
CA VAL A 216 4.55 -8.98 2.35
C VAL A 216 5.04 -8.69 3.76
N ASP A 217 4.58 -7.60 4.35
CA ASP A 217 4.99 -7.24 5.71
C ASP A 217 4.04 -6.21 6.34
N THR A 218 4.33 -5.80 7.58
CA THR A 218 3.68 -4.66 8.22
C THR A 218 4.00 -3.36 7.48
N PRO A 219 3.15 -2.33 7.55
CA PRO A 219 3.43 -1.02 6.95
C PRO A 219 4.81 -0.47 7.33
N GLN A 220 5.17 -0.54 8.61
CA GLN A 220 6.44 -0.03 9.12
C GLN A 220 7.65 -0.80 8.54
N THR A 221 7.58 -2.14 8.49
CA THR A 221 8.67 -2.96 7.93
C THR A 221 8.87 -2.69 6.45
N LEU A 222 7.80 -2.53 5.67
CA LEU A 222 7.90 -2.19 4.24
C LEU A 222 8.56 -0.83 4.01
N TYR A 223 8.32 0.12 4.92
CA TYR A 223 8.90 1.46 4.86
C TYR A 223 10.38 1.46 5.25
N ASP A 224 10.72 0.81 6.38
CA ASP A 224 12.07 0.84 6.97
C ASP A 224 13.01 -0.19 6.34
N TYR A 225 12.46 -1.33 5.88
CA TYR A 225 13.24 -2.49 5.40
C TYR A 225 12.71 -3.03 4.07
N PRO A 226 12.66 -2.20 3.00
CA PRO A 226 12.27 -2.67 1.68
C PRO A 226 13.24 -3.74 1.18
N CYS A 227 12.72 -4.84 0.63
CA CYS A 227 13.55 -5.96 0.16
C CYS A 227 14.22 -5.69 -1.20
N ASN A 228 13.74 -4.70 -1.95
CA ASN A 228 14.29 -4.31 -3.25
C ASN A 228 13.98 -2.84 -3.58
N GLN A 229 14.63 -2.34 -4.62
CA GLN A 229 14.50 -0.97 -5.09
C GLN A 229 13.05 -0.62 -5.51
N PHE A 230 12.32 -1.59 -6.06
CA PHE A 230 10.93 -1.36 -6.44
C PHE A 230 10.05 -1.05 -5.20
N VAL A 231 10.12 -1.87 -4.14
CA VAL A 231 9.36 -1.65 -2.91
C VAL A 231 9.76 -0.33 -2.26
N ALA A 232 11.06 -0.03 -2.20
CA ALA A 232 11.59 1.21 -1.65
C ALA A 232 11.05 2.46 -2.36
N GLY A 233 11.01 2.43 -3.70
CA GLY A 233 10.48 3.53 -4.52
C GLY A 233 8.96 3.58 -4.55
N PHE A 234 8.29 2.44 -4.40
CA PHE A 234 6.84 2.38 -4.42
C PHE A 234 6.22 2.79 -3.08
N ILE A 235 6.85 2.47 -1.94
CA ILE A 235 6.36 2.79 -0.59
C ILE A 235 6.97 4.10 -0.10
N GLY A 236 6.12 5.11 0.10
CA GLY A 236 6.48 6.44 0.58
C GLY A 236 6.00 7.56 -0.36
N SER A 237 5.64 8.72 0.21
CA SER A 237 5.21 9.91 -0.52
C SER A 237 5.81 11.14 0.15
N PRO A 238 6.77 11.83 -0.52
CA PRO A 238 7.35 11.51 -1.83
C PRO A 238 8.10 10.17 -1.86
N GLN A 239 8.40 9.69 -3.09
CA GLN A 239 9.16 8.45 -3.28
C GLN A 239 10.60 8.59 -2.78
N MET A 240 11.26 7.45 -2.46
CA MET A 240 12.67 7.40 -2.14
C MET A 240 13.52 7.93 -3.30
N ASN A 241 14.53 8.73 -3.00
CA ASN A 241 15.54 9.18 -3.96
C ASN A 241 16.51 8.03 -4.26
N PHE A 242 16.93 7.90 -5.53
CA PHE A 242 17.92 6.91 -5.94
C PHE A 242 19.05 7.58 -6.72
N VAL A 243 20.29 7.29 -6.33
CA VAL A 243 21.49 7.78 -6.99
C VAL A 243 22.49 6.64 -7.19
N ASP A 244 23.06 6.54 -8.38
CA ASP A 244 24.16 5.61 -8.64
C ASP A 244 25.41 6.07 -7.93
N ALA A 245 26.03 5.19 -7.17
CA ALA A 245 27.26 5.49 -6.44
C ALA A 245 28.28 4.35 -6.57
N LYS A 246 29.56 4.70 -6.70
CA LYS A 246 30.64 3.72 -6.73
C LYS A 246 31.09 3.39 -5.32
N CYS A 247 31.13 2.12 -4.96
CA CYS A 247 31.61 1.66 -3.68
C CYS A 247 33.15 1.73 -3.62
N LYS A 248 33.70 2.52 -2.68
CA LYS A 248 35.14 2.69 -2.42
C LYS A 248 35.45 2.19 -1.01
N VAL A 249 36.32 1.24 -0.89
CA VAL A 249 36.79 0.68 0.40
C VAL A 249 38.12 1.28 0.77
N VAL A 250 38.24 1.79 2.00
CA VAL A 250 39.50 2.31 2.56
C VAL A 250 39.68 1.72 3.96
N GLY A 251 40.46 0.67 4.07
CA GLY A 251 40.58 -0.11 5.32
C GLY A 251 39.25 -0.75 5.70
N ASN A 252 38.71 -0.39 6.87
CA ASN A 252 37.40 -0.87 7.33
C ASN A 252 36.24 0.12 7.05
N LYS A 253 36.54 1.22 6.36
CA LYS A 253 35.51 2.22 5.98
C LYS A 253 35.08 2.02 4.54
N VAL A 254 33.82 2.29 4.29
CA VAL A 254 33.24 2.31 2.94
C VAL A 254 32.70 3.69 2.66
N TYR A 255 33.01 4.20 1.48
CA TYR A 255 32.49 5.45 0.95
C TYR A 255 31.68 5.15 -0.32
N LEU A 256 30.52 5.76 -0.41
CA LEU A 256 29.74 5.81 -1.67
C LEU A 256 30.15 7.07 -2.41
N VAL A 257 30.78 6.92 -3.56
CA VAL A 257 31.24 8.01 -4.40
C VAL A 257 30.18 8.30 -5.45
N ALA A 258 29.53 9.46 -5.31
CA ALA A 258 28.54 9.97 -6.25
C ALA A 258 29.00 11.36 -6.71
N GLY A 259 29.49 11.47 -7.94
CA GLY A 259 30.11 12.69 -8.45
C GLY A 259 31.24 13.23 -7.57
N PRO A 260 31.17 14.48 -7.10
CA PRO A 260 32.20 15.09 -6.27
C PRO A 260 32.13 14.67 -4.79
N SER A 261 31.06 14.01 -4.36
CA SER A 261 30.84 13.67 -2.94
C SER A 261 31.25 12.24 -2.64
N GLU A 262 31.90 12.07 -1.48
CA GLU A 262 32.24 10.77 -0.89
C GLU A 262 31.45 10.61 0.42
N ILE A 263 30.38 9.80 0.39
CA ILE A 263 29.46 9.60 1.51
C ILE A 263 29.96 8.44 2.36
N GLU A 264 30.42 8.71 3.58
CA GLU A 264 30.90 7.68 4.52
C GLU A 264 29.70 6.89 5.09
N LEU A 265 29.78 5.57 5.02
CA LEU A 265 28.76 4.68 5.55
C LEU A 265 29.03 4.28 7.00
N PRO A 266 27.97 4.09 7.80
CA PRO A 266 28.09 3.49 9.13
C PRO A 266 28.75 2.12 9.09
N PRO A 267 29.49 1.72 10.15
CA PRO A 267 30.25 0.47 10.16
C PRO A 267 29.44 -0.79 9.86
N ALA A 268 28.17 -0.83 10.32
CA ALA A 268 27.29 -1.98 10.08
C ALA A 268 26.93 -2.14 8.59
N LYS A 269 26.67 -1.04 7.89
CA LYS A 269 26.41 -1.02 6.45
C LYS A 269 27.68 -1.28 5.65
N ALA A 270 28.78 -0.64 6.04
CA ALA A 270 30.09 -0.83 5.43
C ALA A 270 30.51 -2.32 5.42
N LYS A 271 30.31 -3.01 6.55
CA LYS A 271 30.61 -4.44 6.65
C LYS A 271 29.86 -5.28 5.62
N LYS A 272 28.56 -5.02 5.42
CA LYS A 272 27.75 -5.78 4.44
C LYS A 272 28.26 -5.62 3.00
N LEU A 273 28.74 -4.43 2.64
CA LEU A 273 29.33 -4.20 1.32
C LEU A 273 30.68 -4.87 1.15
N ILE A 274 31.53 -4.84 2.18
CA ILE A 274 32.83 -5.52 2.18
C ILE A 274 32.64 -7.03 2.06
N ASP A 275 31.80 -7.61 2.93
CA ASP A 275 31.51 -9.05 2.94
C ASP A 275 30.86 -9.52 1.63
N GLY A 276 30.05 -8.67 0.99
CA GLY A 276 29.42 -8.91 -0.31
C GLY A 276 30.31 -8.68 -1.52
N GLY A 277 31.57 -8.21 -1.34
CA GLY A 277 32.54 -7.97 -2.43
C GLY A 277 32.11 -6.86 -3.39
N TYR A 278 31.56 -5.75 -2.88
CA TYR A 278 31.11 -4.60 -3.67
C TYR A 278 32.18 -3.55 -3.94
N GLU A 279 33.41 -3.75 -3.46
CA GLU A 279 34.51 -2.82 -3.75
C GLU A 279 34.67 -2.57 -5.26
N GLY A 280 34.68 -1.29 -5.62
CA GLY A 280 34.82 -0.83 -7.01
C GLY A 280 33.55 -0.98 -7.87
N LYS A 281 32.51 -1.65 -7.39
CA LYS A 281 31.24 -1.80 -8.10
C LYS A 281 30.34 -0.56 -7.92
N THR A 282 29.46 -0.36 -8.89
CA THR A 282 28.37 0.61 -8.78
C THR A 282 27.19 -0.03 -8.06
N VAL A 283 26.67 0.65 -7.05
CA VAL A 283 25.46 0.31 -6.29
C VAL A 283 24.46 1.46 -6.42
N VAL A 284 23.22 1.24 -6.02
CA VAL A 284 22.20 2.31 -5.96
C VAL A 284 22.06 2.72 -4.49
N LEU A 285 22.37 3.99 -4.21
CA LEU A 285 22.07 4.64 -2.95
C LEU A 285 20.59 5.07 -2.97
N GLY A 286 19.84 4.63 -1.99
CA GLY A 286 18.46 5.07 -1.72
C GLY A 286 18.41 5.92 -0.45
N ILE A 287 17.73 7.06 -0.50
CA ILE A 287 17.49 7.90 0.68
C ILE A 287 16.11 8.54 0.60
N ARG A 288 15.37 8.54 1.72
CA ARG A 288 14.06 9.15 1.74
C ARG A 288 14.14 10.67 1.78
N PRO A 289 13.15 11.39 1.21
CA PRO A 289 13.14 12.85 1.18
C PRO A 289 13.26 13.51 2.56
N GLU A 290 12.71 12.91 3.60
CA GLU A 290 12.77 13.39 4.99
C GLU A 290 14.12 13.19 5.68
N ASP A 291 14.99 12.34 5.11
CA ASP A 291 16.33 12.06 5.61
C ASP A 291 17.41 12.84 4.84
N VAL A 292 16.98 13.83 4.04
CA VAL A 292 17.83 14.81 3.32
C VAL A 292 17.66 16.17 3.96
N HIS A 293 18.65 16.62 4.71
CA HIS A 293 18.58 17.76 5.63
C HIS A 293 19.31 18.98 5.09
N ASP A 294 18.67 20.17 5.11
CA ASP A 294 19.26 21.47 4.78
C ASP A 294 19.63 22.30 6.02
N GLU A 295 19.35 21.78 7.22
CA GLU A 295 19.64 22.46 8.47
C GLU A 295 21.16 22.52 8.73
N GLN A 296 21.65 23.73 9.05
CA GLN A 296 23.06 24.00 9.30
C GLN A 296 23.65 23.08 10.38
N MET A 297 22.89 22.82 11.45
CA MET A 297 23.33 21.95 12.54
C MET A 297 23.59 20.52 12.06
N PHE A 298 22.77 20.00 11.17
CA PHE A 298 22.91 18.65 10.62
C PHE A 298 24.13 18.58 9.67
N ILE A 299 24.31 19.60 8.84
CA ILE A 299 25.46 19.72 7.93
C ILE A 299 26.79 19.77 8.70
N GLU A 300 26.85 20.49 9.82
CA GLU A 300 28.04 20.61 10.66
C GLU A 300 28.37 19.31 11.41
N THR A 301 27.35 18.56 11.84
CA THR A 301 27.54 17.30 12.58
C THR A 301 27.80 16.10 11.67
N SER A 302 27.46 16.19 10.39
CA SER A 302 27.58 15.10 9.42
C SER A 302 28.40 15.49 8.17
N PRO A 303 29.61 16.05 8.30
CA PRO A 303 30.36 16.63 7.18
C PRO A 303 30.73 15.63 6.08
N ASN A 304 30.78 14.32 6.42
CA ASN A 304 31.15 13.23 5.50
C ASN A 304 29.95 12.69 4.68
N THR A 305 28.78 13.33 4.77
CA THR A 305 27.57 12.92 4.04
C THR A 305 26.92 14.07 3.27
N VAL A 306 27.69 15.16 3.08
CA VAL A 306 27.17 16.38 2.46
C VAL A 306 27.27 16.32 0.94
N ILE A 307 26.17 16.66 0.30
CA ILE A 307 26.06 16.94 -1.15
C ILE A 307 25.72 18.40 -1.37
N GLU A 308 26.03 18.92 -2.55
CA GLU A 308 25.66 20.29 -2.94
C GLU A 308 24.87 20.23 -4.25
N ALA A 309 23.72 20.90 -4.28
CA ALA A 309 22.87 20.90 -5.46
C ALA A 309 22.12 22.22 -5.64
N LYS A 310 21.77 22.53 -6.90
CA LYS A 310 20.97 23.68 -7.26
C LYS A 310 19.49 23.36 -7.24
N ILE A 311 18.70 24.13 -6.47
CA ILE A 311 17.25 23.98 -6.38
C ILE A 311 16.58 24.34 -7.69
N ARG A 312 15.82 23.41 -8.26
CA ARG A 312 15.02 23.58 -9.47
C ARG A 312 13.62 24.11 -9.17
N VAL A 313 12.98 23.51 -8.16
CA VAL A 313 11.62 23.86 -7.75
C VAL A 313 11.55 23.91 -6.23
N TYR A 314 10.83 24.90 -5.72
CA TYR A 314 10.45 25.07 -4.32
C TYR A 314 8.92 24.92 -4.22
N GLU A 315 8.43 23.97 -3.45
CA GLU A 315 7.01 23.72 -3.28
C GLU A 315 6.62 23.78 -1.79
N MET A 316 5.81 24.81 -1.44
CA MET A 316 5.31 25.02 -0.08
C MET A 316 3.96 24.31 0.11
N LEU A 317 3.90 23.35 1.00
CA LEU A 317 2.68 22.60 1.35
C LEU A 317 2.10 22.99 2.72
N GLY A 318 2.48 24.12 3.26
CA GLY A 318 2.03 24.62 4.56
C GLY A 318 2.90 24.13 5.72
N ALA A 319 2.74 22.90 6.14
CA ALA A 319 3.49 22.30 7.25
C ALA A 319 4.89 21.78 6.85
N GLU A 320 5.17 21.67 5.56
CA GLU A 320 6.41 21.15 5.00
C GLU A 320 6.72 21.80 3.66
N VAL A 321 7.98 21.72 3.25
CA VAL A 321 8.47 22.21 1.95
C VAL A 321 9.16 21.07 1.23
N PHE A 322 8.88 20.93 -0.07
CA PHE A 322 9.66 20.06 -0.94
C PHE A 322 10.60 20.88 -1.80
N LEU A 323 11.89 20.52 -1.76
CA LEU A 323 12.94 21.07 -2.59
C LEU A 323 13.32 20.03 -3.63
N TYR A 324 13.08 20.34 -4.91
CA TYR A 324 13.44 19.47 -6.03
C TYR A 324 14.74 19.93 -6.66
N PHE A 325 15.67 19.02 -6.87
CA PHE A 325 16.98 19.28 -7.45
C PHE A 325 17.50 18.08 -8.23
N ASP A 326 18.47 18.28 -9.11
CA ASP A 326 19.15 17.20 -9.79
C ASP A 326 20.53 16.99 -9.14
N TYR A 327 20.88 15.73 -8.93
CA TYR A 327 22.18 15.34 -8.44
C TYR A 327 22.67 14.09 -9.19
N GLU A 328 23.84 14.18 -9.83
CA GLU A 328 24.47 13.11 -10.62
C GLU A 328 23.51 12.41 -11.61
N GLY A 329 22.73 13.21 -12.34
CA GLY A 329 21.79 12.75 -13.35
C GLY A 329 20.47 12.17 -12.79
N SER A 330 20.32 12.13 -11.47
CA SER A 330 19.09 11.71 -10.79
C SER A 330 18.30 12.92 -10.31
N SER A 331 16.98 12.87 -10.45
CA SER A 331 16.10 13.86 -9.82
C SER A 331 15.85 13.47 -8.37
N MET A 332 16.15 14.39 -7.45
CA MET A 332 16.02 14.19 -6.01
C MET A 332 15.04 15.20 -5.40
N THR A 333 14.47 14.79 -4.28
CA THR A 333 13.57 15.62 -3.46
C THR A 333 14.07 15.60 -2.02
N ALA A 334 14.16 16.80 -1.40
CA ALA A 334 14.28 16.93 0.05
C ALA A 334 12.96 17.42 0.63
N ARG A 335 12.55 16.84 1.75
CA ARG A 335 11.41 17.30 2.56
C ARG A 335 11.96 18.02 3.78
N VAL A 336 11.79 19.34 3.79
CA VAL A 336 12.43 20.20 4.79
C VAL A 336 11.41 21.02 5.57
N ASP A 337 11.86 21.62 6.68
CA ASP A 337 11.04 22.50 7.52
C ASP A 337 10.61 23.75 6.74
N PRO A 338 9.38 24.27 6.92
CA PRO A 338 8.91 25.50 6.27
C PRO A 338 9.77 26.75 6.54
N ARG A 339 10.60 26.73 7.58
CA ARG A 339 11.52 27.82 7.93
C ARG A 339 12.79 27.85 7.06
N THR A 340 12.95 26.88 6.14
CA THR A 340 14.07 26.90 5.20
C THR A 340 14.19 28.22 4.46
N THR A 341 15.40 28.71 4.30
CA THR A 341 15.71 29.90 3.52
C THR A 341 15.97 29.60 2.05
N ALA A 342 16.09 28.31 1.69
CA ALA A 342 16.34 27.86 0.31
C ALA A 342 15.23 28.31 -0.64
N ARG A 343 15.62 28.77 -1.85
CA ARG A 343 14.68 29.17 -2.91
C ARG A 343 15.13 28.60 -4.25
N THR A 344 14.21 28.60 -5.20
CA THR A 344 14.52 28.21 -6.58
C THR A 344 15.70 29.00 -7.14
N GLY A 345 16.71 28.28 -7.63
CA GLY A 345 17.94 28.84 -8.18
C GLY A 345 19.11 28.88 -7.22
N ASP A 346 18.88 28.73 -5.92
CA ASP A 346 19.94 28.70 -4.92
C ASP A 346 20.75 27.40 -5.02
N ILE A 347 22.04 27.48 -4.67
CA ILE A 347 22.89 26.33 -4.45
C ILE A 347 22.88 26.04 -2.96
N VAL A 348 22.39 24.85 -2.59
CA VAL A 348 22.16 24.45 -1.20
C VAL A 348 22.98 23.20 -0.89
N LYS A 349 23.53 23.16 0.31
CA LYS A 349 24.15 21.96 0.86
C LYS A 349 23.11 21.14 1.60
N PHE A 350 23.12 19.83 1.34
CA PHE A 350 22.29 18.88 2.04
C PHE A 350 23.16 17.83 2.73
N ALA A 351 22.87 17.52 4.00
CA ALA A 351 23.42 16.37 4.67
C ALA A 351 22.46 15.18 4.54
N LEU A 352 22.98 14.03 4.14
CA LEU A 352 22.23 12.77 4.09
C LEU A 352 22.37 12.05 5.42
N ASP A 353 21.26 11.61 6.03
CA ASP A 353 21.33 10.76 7.23
C ASP A 353 21.87 9.38 6.85
N ALA A 354 23.16 9.14 7.16
CA ALA A 354 23.85 7.91 6.78
C ALA A 354 23.24 6.64 7.41
N GLU A 355 22.61 6.77 8.60
CA GLU A 355 21.92 5.65 9.25
C GLU A 355 20.62 5.26 8.50
N LYS A 356 20.07 6.17 7.70
CA LYS A 356 18.85 6.00 6.91
C LYS A 356 19.10 5.69 5.43
N ILE A 357 20.35 5.65 5.00
CA ILE A 357 20.70 5.27 3.62
C ILE A 357 20.39 3.79 3.41
N HIS A 358 19.67 3.49 2.34
CA HIS A 358 19.47 2.15 1.80
C HIS A 358 20.43 1.91 0.64
N ILE A 359 20.89 0.68 0.46
CA ILE A 359 21.79 0.35 -0.64
C ILE A 359 21.26 -0.87 -1.37
N PHE A 360 21.14 -0.74 -2.69
CA PHE A 360 20.63 -1.79 -3.56
C PHE A 360 21.70 -2.21 -4.56
N ASP A 361 21.71 -3.48 -4.88
CA ASP A 361 22.53 -4.02 -5.98
C ASP A 361 22.01 -3.45 -7.30
N LYS A 362 22.93 -2.94 -8.13
CA LYS A 362 22.59 -2.24 -9.38
C LYS A 362 21.94 -3.15 -10.41
N GLU A 363 22.32 -4.42 -10.47
CA GLU A 363 21.85 -5.38 -11.48
C GLU A 363 20.57 -6.09 -11.03
N THR A 364 20.57 -6.61 -9.81
CA THR A 364 19.45 -7.40 -9.27
C THR A 364 18.37 -6.54 -8.64
N GLN A 365 18.67 -5.29 -8.31
CA GLN A 365 17.82 -4.35 -7.56
C GLN A 365 17.47 -4.82 -6.14
N VAL A 366 18.06 -5.90 -5.67
CA VAL A 366 17.86 -6.44 -4.31
C VAL A 366 18.59 -5.56 -3.30
N THR A 367 17.99 -5.42 -2.12
CA THR A 367 18.60 -4.68 -1.01
C THR A 367 19.84 -5.37 -0.49
N ILE A 368 20.97 -4.64 -0.45
CA ILE A 368 22.20 -5.08 0.18
C ILE A 368 22.14 -4.75 1.68
N THR A 369 21.69 -3.54 1.99
CA THR A 369 21.48 -3.09 3.38
C THR A 369 20.45 -1.97 3.45
N ASN A 370 19.67 -1.99 4.50
CA ASN A 370 18.75 -0.94 4.90
C ASN A 370 19.33 -0.13 6.05
#